data_fba742e5b551fe5bb33246183bd0b71b
#
_entry.id   fba742e5b551fe5bb33246183bd0b71b
#
_cell.length_a   1.000
_cell.length_b   1.000
_cell.length_c   1.000
_cell.angle_alpha   90.00
_cell.angle_beta   90.00
_cell.angle_gamma   90.00
#
_symmetry.space_group_name_H-M   'P 1'
#
loop_
_entity.id
_entity.type
_entity.pdbx_description
1 polymer ?
#
loop_
_entity_poly.entity_id
_entity_poly.type
_entity_poly.pdbx_seq_one_letter_code
_entity_poly.pdbx_strand_id
1 'polypeptide(L)'
;MGYICILSQMKSKFNLDKWRCSLYIGISIAKKRKRLYKFRKEGAAGNEKAAKITMKHRSYIHTDIVIVGSGVAGLFAALCLPESKKILMITKEDLKECDSYLAQGGVCVLKSLDDFKCFYEDTMKAGHYENNPESVRVMIESSPDVIGTLIKLGADFDTKKDGDFDYTREGAHRNNRILHHKDETGKEITTTLLSIAKNRRNITFIPQTTMILSLIHI
;
A
#
# COMPACT_ATOMS: atom_id res chain seq x y z
N MET A 1 -5.90 1.43 8.37
CA MET A 1 -6.26 -0.01 8.44
C MET A 1 -7.20 -0.51 7.33
N GLY A 2 -7.60 0.28 6.34
CA GLY A 2 -8.64 -0.07 5.35
C GLY A 2 -8.18 -0.70 4.02
N TYR A 3 -6.90 -0.98 3.79
CA TYR A 3 -6.41 -1.23 2.42
C TYR A 3 -6.10 -2.70 2.08
N ILE A 4 -5.97 -3.58 3.04
CA ILE A 4 -5.69 -5.02 2.78
C ILE A 4 -6.96 -5.76 2.31
N CYS A 5 -8.14 -5.24 2.68
CA CYS A 5 -9.43 -5.86 2.38
C CYS A 5 -9.83 -5.83 0.89
N ILE A 6 -9.33 -4.86 0.10
CA ILE A 6 -9.69 -4.71 -1.31
C ILE A 6 -9.11 -5.85 -2.16
N LEU A 7 -7.99 -6.45 -1.74
CA LEU A 7 -7.25 -7.42 -2.54
C LEU A 7 -7.85 -8.83 -2.55
N SER A 8 -8.54 -9.26 -1.48
CA SER A 8 -9.16 -10.58 -1.45
C SER A 8 -10.37 -10.67 -2.38
N GLN A 9 -11.11 -9.58 -2.56
CA GLN A 9 -12.22 -9.52 -3.51
C GLN A 9 -11.77 -9.48 -4.97
N MET A 10 -10.56 -9.01 -5.26
CA MET A 10 -10.04 -8.95 -6.63
C MET A 10 -9.81 -10.35 -7.24
N LYS A 11 -9.48 -11.37 -6.43
CA LYS A 11 -9.29 -12.74 -6.95
C LYS A 11 -10.59 -13.45 -7.36
N SER A 12 -11.71 -13.14 -6.72
CA SER A 12 -12.97 -13.88 -6.91
C SER A 12 -14.01 -13.19 -7.80
N LYS A 13 -13.96 -11.87 -7.98
CA LYS A 13 -14.99 -11.11 -8.69
C LYS A 13 -14.54 -10.36 -9.94
N PHE A 14 -13.23 -10.20 -10.18
CA PHE A 14 -12.74 -9.47 -11.34
C PHE A 14 -12.11 -10.41 -12.38
N ASN A 15 -12.81 -10.57 -13.51
CA ASN A 15 -12.23 -11.13 -14.71
C ASN A 15 -11.31 -10.06 -15.35
N LEU A 16 -10.05 -10.05 -14.91
CA LEU A 16 -9.04 -9.05 -15.33
C LEU A 16 -8.72 -9.09 -16.84
N ASP A 17 -9.13 -10.15 -17.54
CA ASP A 17 -8.89 -10.30 -18.98
C ASP A 17 -9.79 -9.41 -19.86
N LYS A 18 -10.88 -8.86 -19.29
CA LYS A 18 -11.82 -8.00 -20.03
C LYS A 18 -11.57 -6.50 -19.90
N TRP A 19 -10.63 -6.06 -19.06
CA TRP A 19 -10.37 -4.63 -18.86
C TRP A 19 -9.22 -4.14 -19.74
N ARG A 20 -9.57 -3.66 -20.94
CA ARG A 20 -8.70 -2.74 -21.69
C ARG A 20 -9.01 -1.32 -21.23
N CYS A 21 -8.40 -0.89 -20.17
CA CYS A 21 -8.42 0.52 -19.78
C CYS A 21 -7.12 1.16 -20.24
N SER A 22 -7.17 1.98 -21.28
CA SER A 22 -6.04 2.83 -21.65
C SER A 22 -6.04 4.02 -20.72
N LEU A 23 -5.27 3.94 -19.65
CA LEU A 23 -5.11 5.02 -18.69
C LEU A 23 -4.04 5.98 -19.20
N TYR A 24 -4.44 7.16 -19.67
CA TYR A 24 -3.51 8.24 -20.00
C TYR A 24 -3.18 9.01 -18.74
N ILE A 25 -2.02 8.79 -18.17
CA ILE A 25 -1.52 9.58 -17.04
C ILE A 25 -0.45 10.54 -17.55
N GLY A 26 -0.75 11.82 -17.49
CA GLY A 26 0.27 12.85 -17.64
C GLY A 26 1.11 12.92 -16.37
N ILE A 27 2.29 12.29 -16.37
CA ILE A 27 3.21 12.36 -15.24
C ILE A 27 4.02 13.63 -15.37
N SER A 28 3.81 14.59 -14.47
CA SER A 28 4.72 15.72 -14.30
C SER A 28 5.84 15.30 -13.36
N ILE A 29 7.02 15.00 -13.92
CA ILE A 29 8.21 14.66 -13.13
C ILE A 29 8.80 15.97 -12.60
N ALA A 30 8.45 16.35 -11.39
CA ALA A 30 9.13 17.42 -10.67
C ALA A 30 10.42 16.85 -10.05
N LYS A 31 11.54 16.89 -10.74
CA LYS A 31 12.85 16.66 -10.12
C LYS A 31 13.06 17.73 -9.05
N LYS A 32 12.89 17.35 -7.78
CA LYS A 32 13.20 18.20 -6.63
C LYS A 32 14.70 18.49 -6.61
N ARG A 33 15.11 19.63 -7.19
CA ARG A 33 16.36 20.26 -6.78
C ARG A 33 16.13 20.80 -5.36
N LYS A 34 16.93 20.35 -4.40
CA LYS A 34 17.01 20.94 -3.07
C LYS A 34 17.18 22.46 -3.20
N ARG A 35 16.11 23.22 -3.02
CA ARG A 35 16.18 24.66 -2.77
C ARG A 35 15.10 25.03 -1.78
N LEU A 36 15.55 25.47 -0.62
CA LEU A 36 14.79 26.08 0.47
C LEU A 36 13.79 27.11 -0.07
N TYR A 37 12.50 26.91 0.22
CA TYR A 37 11.53 27.98 0.18
C TYR A 37 11.70 28.83 1.43
N LYS A 38 12.47 29.93 1.32
CA LYS A 38 12.41 31.05 2.27
C LYS A 38 11.18 31.87 1.88
N PHE A 39 10.10 31.73 2.65
CA PHE A 39 9.01 32.69 2.59
C PHE A 39 9.51 34.02 3.15
N ARG A 40 9.71 34.99 2.29
CA ARG A 40 9.89 36.38 2.69
C ARG A 40 8.59 37.12 2.32
N LYS A 41 7.83 37.47 3.35
CA LYS A 41 6.81 38.51 3.25
C LYS A 41 7.54 39.83 3.11
N GLU A 42 7.41 40.52 2.00
CA GLU A 42 7.57 41.99 1.93
C GLU A 42 6.79 42.46 0.69
N GLY A 43 6.10 43.58 0.88
CA GLY A 43 5.05 44.10 0.06
C GLY A 43 5.49 44.90 -1.15
N ALA A 44 4.52 45.19 -1.93
CA ALA A 44 4.27 46.30 -2.84
C ALA A 44 5.12 46.44 -4.13
N ALA A 45 4.34 46.51 -5.20
CA ALA A 45 4.53 47.23 -6.46
C ALA A 45 5.47 46.65 -7.54
N GLY A 46 4.88 46.22 -8.62
CA GLY A 46 5.39 46.49 -9.97
C GLY A 46 6.06 45.32 -10.71
N ASN A 47 5.35 44.91 -11.72
CA ASN A 47 5.73 44.13 -12.91
C ASN A 47 5.37 42.65 -12.93
N GLU A 48 4.18 42.40 -13.44
CA GLU A 48 3.79 41.15 -14.07
C GLU A 48 4.71 40.85 -15.29
N LYS A 49 5.77 40.11 -15.07
CA LYS A 49 6.29 39.19 -16.08
C LYS A 49 5.83 37.80 -15.67
N ALA A 50 4.70 37.43 -16.23
CA ALA A 50 4.24 36.05 -16.21
C ALA A 50 5.40 35.16 -16.66
N ALA A 51 5.98 34.42 -15.73
CA ALA A 51 6.97 33.39 -16.04
C ALA A 51 6.24 32.37 -16.91
N LYS A 52 6.46 32.43 -18.21
CA LYS A 52 6.10 31.39 -19.16
C LYS A 52 6.80 30.12 -18.68
N ILE A 53 6.09 29.29 -17.91
CA ILE A 53 6.53 27.93 -17.62
C ILE A 53 6.49 27.20 -18.95
N THR A 54 7.64 27.18 -19.61
CA THR A 54 7.83 26.39 -20.82
C THR A 54 7.76 24.93 -20.37
N MET A 55 6.62 24.28 -20.60
CA MET A 55 6.47 22.84 -20.43
C MET A 55 7.34 22.13 -21.48
N LYS A 56 8.63 21.99 -21.19
CA LYS A 56 9.54 21.19 -21.98
C LYS A 56 9.33 19.72 -21.63
N HIS A 57 8.89 18.97 -22.60
CA HIS A 57 8.76 17.51 -22.66
C HIS A 57 7.69 16.86 -21.74
N ARG A 58 6.52 16.65 -22.33
CA ARG A 58 5.57 15.65 -21.84
C ARG A 58 6.10 14.28 -22.24
N SER A 59 6.55 13.49 -21.27
CA SER A 59 6.87 12.08 -21.48
C SER A 59 5.61 11.27 -21.25
N TYR A 60 5.24 10.41 -22.18
CA TYR A 60 4.12 9.49 -22.05
C TYR A 60 4.67 8.10 -21.73
N ILE A 61 4.14 7.46 -20.71
CA ILE A 61 4.44 6.09 -20.37
C ILE A 61 3.17 5.27 -20.56
N HIS A 62 3.26 4.23 -21.39
CA HIS A 62 2.17 3.29 -21.60
C HIS A 62 2.35 2.08 -20.67
N THR A 63 1.36 1.81 -19.85
CA THR A 63 1.32 0.68 -18.91
C THR A 63 -0.10 0.16 -18.79
N ASP A 64 -0.26 -1.10 -18.38
CA ASP A 64 -1.59 -1.67 -18.17
C ASP A 64 -2.19 -1.19 -16.83
N ILE A 65 -1.33 -1.03 -15.82
CA ILE A 65 -1.76 -0.72 -14.45
C ILE A 65 -0.82 0.33 -13.85
N VAL A 66 -1.39 1.30 -13.17
CA VAL A 66 -0.63 2.24 -12.33
C VAL A 66 -1.01 2.02 -10.87
N ILE A 67 0.01 1.86 -10.03
CA ILE A 67 -0.14 1.77 -8.57
C ILE A 67 0.51 3.00 -7.95
N VAL A 68 -0.24 3.71 -7.12
CA VAL A 68 0.23 4.91 -6.43
C VAL A 68 0.51 4.57 -4.97
N GLY A 69 1.78 4.62 -4.60
CA GLY A 69 2.28 4.30 -3.27
C GLY A 69 2.97 2.94 -3.19
N SER A 70 4.10 2.91 -2.47
CA SER A 70 4.94 1.72 -2.23
C SER A 70 4.75 1.12 -0.83
N GLY A 71 3.67 1.43 -0.16
CA GLY A 71 3.30 0.75 1.08
C GLY A 71 2.89 -0.70 0.85
N VAL A 72 2.67 -1.45 1.93
CA VAL A 72 2.31 -2.89 1.89
C VAL A 72 1.17 -3.16 0.94
N ALA A 73 0.10 -2.33 0.94
CA ALA A 73 -1.05 -2.53 0.07
C ALA A 73 -0.68 -2.45 -1.42
N GLY A 74 0.10 -1.44 -1.82
CA GLY A 74 0.54 -1.26 -3.21
C GLY A 74 1.47 -2.37 -3.67
N LEU A 75 2.44 -2.74 -2.84
CA LEU A 75 3.39 -3.81 -3.13
C LEU A 75 2.69 -5.17 -3.23
N PHE A 76 1.83 -5.49 -2.28
CA PHE A 76 1.07 -6.74 -2.29
C PHE A 76 0.15 -6.82 -3.52
N ALA A 77 -0.54 -5.70 -3.85
CA ALA A 77 -1.35 -5.62 -5.07
C ALA A 77 -0.52 -5.91 -6.32
N ALA A 78 0.64 -5.26 -6.46
CA ALA A 78 1.53 -5.48 -7.60
C ALA A 78 1.96 -6.95 -7.74
N LEU A 79 2.25 -7.61 -6.62
CA LEU A 79 2.68 -9.01 -6.61
C LEU A 79 1.56 -10.02 -6.88
N CYS A 80 0.31 -9.66 -6.56
CA CYS A 80 -0.87 -10.48 -6.86
C CYS A 80 -1.33 -10.38 -8.32
N LEU A 81 -0.84 -9.38 -9.08
CA LEU A 81 -1.19 -9.21 -10.48
C LEU A 81 -0.39 -10.16 -11.39
N PRO A 82 -0.99 -10.59 -12.54
CA PRO A 82 -0.29 -11.43 -13.49
C PRO A 82 0.99 -10.77 -14.03
N GLU A 83 2.04 -11.55 -14.24
CA GLU A 83 3.31 -11.05 -14.80
C GLU A 83 3.20 -10.57 -16.26
N SER A 84 2.14 -10.97 -16.95
CA SER A 84 1.81 -10.48 -18.30
C SER A 84 1.38 -9.02 -18.33
N LYS A 85 1.02 -8.41 -17.19
CA LYS A 85 0.61 -7.01 -17.08
C LYS A 85 1.80 -6.12 -16.77
N LYS A 86 1.97 -5.04 -17.53
CA LYS A 86 2.97 -4.00 -17.25
C LYS A 86 2.44 -3.11 -16.12
N ILE A 87 3.19 -3.02 -15.05
CA ILE A 87 2.81 -2.26 -13.85
C ILE A 87 3.77 -1.10 -13.68
N LEU A 88 3.22 0.10 -13.54
CA LEU A 88 3.95 1.28 -13.14
C LEU A 88 3.61 1.62 -11.69
N MET A 89 4.61 1.58 -10.84
CA MET A 89 4.46 2.01 -9.44
C MET A 89 5.13 3.36 -9.24
N ILE A 90 4.34 4.35 -8.80
CA ILE A 90 4.83 5.70 -8.51
C ILE A 90 4.72 5.99 -7.03
N THR A 91 5.72 6.67 -6.47
CA THR A 91 5.73 7.07 -5.07
C THR A 91 6.18 8.51 -4.91
N LYS A 92 5.56 9.20 -3.96
CA LYS A 92 5.86 10.60 -3.68
C LYS A 92 7.30 10.81 -3.19
N GLU A 93 7.75 9.92 -2.33
CA GLU A 93 9.11 9.92 -1.75
C GLU A 93 9.87 8.66 -2.20
N ASP A 94 10.94 8.29 -1.55
CA ASP A 94 11.65 7.06 -1.81
C ASP A 94 10.82 5.83 -1.46
N LEU A 95 11.15 4.68 -2.06
CA LEU A 95 10.33 3.46 -1.98
C LEU A 95 10.10 2.93 -0.55
N LYS A 96 10.99 3.27 0.38
CA LYS A 96 10.89 2.87 1.80
C LYS A 96 10.30 3.97 2.68
N GLU A 97 10.09 5.18 2.15
CA GLU A 97 9.50 6.28 2.90
C GLU A 97 7.97 6.20 2.85
N CYS A 98 7.42 5.26 3.59
CA CYS A 98 5.98 5.04 3.70
C CYS A 98 5.59 4.60 5.12
N ASP A 99 4.36 4.89 5.52
CA ASP A 99 3.84 4.55 6.85
C ASP A 99 3.92 3.06 7.15
N SER A 100 3.73 2.22 6.12
CA SER A 100 3.84 0.76 6.29
C SER A 100 5.24 0.33 6.72
N TYR A 101 6.30 0.98 6.23
CA TYR A 101 7.68 0.68 6.61
C TYR A 101 7.97 1.11 8.06
N LEU A 102 7.32 2.16 8.52
CA LEU A 102 7.51 2.73 9.87
C LEU A 102 6.61 2.07 10.92
N ALA A 103 5.66 1.21 10.51
CA ALA A 103 4.73 0.58 11.42
C ALA A 103 5.46 -0.41 12.35
N GLN A 104 5.35 -0.20 13.66
CA GLN A 104 6.02 -0.99 14.69
C GLN A 104 5.16 -2.13 15.18
N GLY A 105 3.86 -1.90 15.37
CA GLY A 105 2.92 -2.92 15.81
C GLY A 105 2.86 -4.15 14.91
N GLY A 106 2.05 -5.12 15.26
CA GLY A 106 1.90 -6.35 14.51
C GLY A 106 0.75 -6.31 13.51
N VAL A 107 0.46 -7.46 12.93
CA VAL A 107 -0.65 -7.68 12.00
C VAL A 107 -1.63 -8.72 12.58
N CYS A 108 -2.91 -8.38 12.61
CA CYS A 108 -3.95 -9.26 13.14
C CYS A 108 -4.28 -10.38 12.16
N VAL A 109 -4.52 -11.58 12.68
CA VAL A 109 -4.95 -12.72 11.89
C VAL A 109 -6.04 -13.51 12.61
N LEU A 110 -7.01 -14.02 11.86
CA LEU A 110 -8.01 -14.95 12.37
C LEU A 110 -7.37 -16.33 12.58
N LYS A 111 -7.21 -16.75 13.84
CA LYS A 111 -6.54 -18.01 14.20
C LYS A 111 -7.47 -19.22 14.05
N SER A 112 -8.74 -19.04 14.40
CA SER A 112 -9.78 -20.07 14.31
C SER A 112 -11.15 -19.44 14.09
N LEU A 113 -12.11 -20.21 13.61
CA LEU A 113 -13.48 -19.72 13.40
C LEU A 113 -14.14 -19.25 14.69
N ASP A 114 -13.79 -19.85 15.83
CA ASP A 114 -14.32 -19.46 17.15
C ASP A 114 -13.90 -18.04 17.55
N ASP A 115 -12.75 -17.56 17.07
CA ASP A 115 -12.27 -16.21 17.33
C ASP A 115 -12.95 -15.13 16.47
N PHE A 116 -13.67 -15.52 15.42
CA PHE A 116 -14.27 -14.57 14.47
C PHE A 116 -15.15 -13.54 15.16
N LYS A 117 -16.09 -14.00 15.98
CA LYS A 117 -17.05 -13.10 16.67
C LYS A 117 -16.34 -12.09 17.57
N CYS A 118 -15.32 -12.55 18.29
CA CYS A 118 -14.54 -11.71 19.18
C CYS A 118 -13.72 -10.69 18.39
N PHE A 119 -13.06 -11.12 17.29
CA PHE A 119 -12.27 -10.26 16.44
C PHE A 119 -13.13 -9.20 15.75
N TYR A 120 -14.30 -9.62 15.23
CA TYR A 120 -15.26 -8.71 14.60
C TYR A 120 -15.72 -7.62 15.56
N GLU A 121 -16.17 -8.01 16.77
CA GLU A 121 -16.65 -7.08 17.79
C GLU A 121 -15.55 -6.12 18.27
N ASP A 122 -14.32 -6.63 18.48
CA ASP A 122 -13.16 -5.78 18.84
C ASP A 122 -12.90 -4.72 17.76
N THR A 123 -12.98 -5.11 16.49
CA THR A 123 -12.75 -4.21 15.36
C THR A 123 -13.86 -3.17 15.21
N MET A 124 -15.13 -3.60 15.32
CA MET A 124 -16.29 -2.70 15.25
C MET A 124 -16.26 -1.67 16.38
N LYS A 125 -15.98 -2.13 17.60
CA LYS A 125 -15.86 -1.25 18.77
C LYS A 125 -14.72 -0.25 18.66
N ALA A 126 -13.56 -0.68 18.18
CA ALA A 126 -12.41 0.21 17.96
C ALA A 126 -12.70 1.32 16.94
N GLY A 127 -13.54 1.05 15.95
CA GLY A 127 -14.02 2.03 14.98
C GLY A 127 -15.32 2.74 15.39
N HIS A 128 -15.70 2.70 16.68
CA HIS A 128 -16.93 3.31 17.21
C HIS A 128 -18.20 2.89 16.46
N TYR A 129 -18.21 1.68 15.87
CA TYR A 129 -19.28 1.12 15.04
C TYR A 129 -19.58 1.91 13.76
N GLU A 130 -18.68 2.81 13.35
CA GLU A 130 -18.78 3.54 12.09
C GLU A 130 -18.16 2.76 10.91
N ASN A 131 -17.53 1.64 11.18
CA ASN A 131 -16.95 0.75 10.17
C ASN A 131 -18.03 0.19 9.25
N ASN A 132 -17.69 -0.04 7.99
CA ASN A 132 -18.52 -0.84 7.11
C ASN A 132 -18.48 -2.32 7.56
N PRO A 133 -19.61 -2.92 8.00
CA PRO A 133 -19.62 -4.27 8.55
C PRO A 133 -19.13 -5.35 7.59
N GLU A 134 -19.48 -5.23 6.32
CA GLU A 134 -19.06 -6.18 5.27
C GLU A 134 -17.54 -6.10 5.02
N SER A 135 -16.97 -4.89 4.99
CA SER A 135 -15.53 -4.72 4.85
C SER A 135 -14.75 -5.31 6.02
N VAL A 136 -15.27 -5.18 7.25
CA VAL A 136 -14.65 -5.79 8.44
C VAL A 136 -14.73 -7.31 8.35
N ARG A 137 -15.88 -7.88 7.96
CA ARG A 137 -16.03 -9.31 7.76
C ARG A 137 -15.02 -9.86 6.75
N VAL A 138 -14.94 -9.26 5.57
CA VAL A 138 -14.00 -9.66 4.51
C VAL A 138 -12.55 -9.56 4.96
N MET A 139 -12.19 -8.50 5.67
CA MET A 139 -10.83 -8.32 6.21
C MET A 139 -10.45 -9.46 7.16
N ILE A 140 -11.35 -9.82 8.09
CA ILE A 140 -11.09 -10.88 9.07
C ILE A 140 -11.00 -12.23 8.39
N GLU A 141 -12.00 -12.59 7.57
CA GLU A 141 -12.06 -13.90 6.91
C GLU A 141 -10.89 -14.14 5.94
N SER A 142 -10.39 -13.09 5.28
CA SER A 142 -9.26 -13.20 4.35
C SER A 142 -7.89 -13.16 5.04
N SER A 143 -7.82 -12.79 6.31
CA SER A 143 -6.54 -12.58 7.01
C SER A 143 -5.63 -13.82 7.04
N PRO A 144 -6.14 -15.08 7.22
CA PRO A 144 -5.26 -16.26 7.20
C PRO A 144 -4.58 -16.46 5.84
N ASP A 145 -5.33 -16.28 4.75
CA ASP A 145 -4.79 -16.44 3.39
C ASP A 145 -3.75 -15.37 3.04
N VAL A 146 -4.00 -14.12 3.49
CA VAL A 146 -3.06 -13.02 3.31
C VAL A 146 -1.77 -13.29 4.07
N ILE A 147 -1.85 -13.67 5.35
CA ILE A 147 -0.67 -13.99 6.17
C ILE A 147 0.06 -15.19 5.58
N GLY A 148 -0.65 -16.26 5.21
CA GLY A 148 -0.04 -17.42 4.55
C GLY A 148 0.68 -17.04 3.25
N THR A 149 0.17 -16.05 2.52
CA THR A 149 0.84 -15.53 1.32
C THR A 149 2.10 -14.74 1.68
N LEU A 150 2.06 -13.88 2.69
CA LEU A 150 3.23 -13.13 3.16
C LEU A 150 4.36 -14.07 3.61
N ILE A 151 4.03 -15.13 4.35
CA ILE A 151 5.00 -16.14 4.79
C ILE A 151 5.61 -16.87 3.57
N LYS A 152 4.79 -17.27 2.60
CA LYS A 152 5.29 -17.90 1.35
C LYS A 152 6.19 -16.97 0.55
N LEU A 153 5.98 -15.67 0.65
CA LEU A 153 6.84 -14.65 0.04
C LEU A 153 8.10 -14.36 0.88
N GLY A 154 8.27 -15.01 2.03
CA GLY A 154 9.46 -14.91 2.87
C GLY A 154 9.38 -13.86 3.98
N ALA A 155 8.19 -13.33 4.29
CA ALA A 155 8.04 -12.50 5.48
C ALA A 155 8.22 -13.34 6.74
N ASP A 156 9.08 -12.87 7.63
CA ASP A 156 9.43 -13.53 8.87
C ASP A 156 8.61 -12.97 10.05
N PHE A 157 8.05 -13.89 10.84
CA PHE A 157 7.31 -13.53 12.06
C PHE A 157 7.92 -14.29 13.24
N ASP A 158 7.93 -13.66 14.39
CA ASP A 158 8.50 -14.24 15.59
C ASP A 158 7.79 -15.53 15.99
N THR A 159 8.58 -16.52 16.41
CA THR A 159 8.12 -17.83 16.81
C THR A 159 8.56 -18.15 18.25
N LYS A 160 7.76 -18.97 18.94
CA LYS A 160 8.10 -19.53 20.24
C LYS A 160 9.17 -20.62 20.11
N LYS A 161 9.67 -21.11 21.26
CA LYS A 161 10.66 -22.18 21.30
C LYS A 161 10.17 -23.52 20.73
N ASP A 162 8.87 -23.74 20.70
CA ASP A 162 8.21 -24.91 20.12
C ASP A 162 7.98 -24.80 18.59
N GLY A 163 8.31 -23.67 18.00
CA GLY A 163 8.15 -23.40 16.57
C GLY A 163 6.81 -22.80 16.18
N ASP A 164 5.86 -22.69 17.09
CA ASP A 164 4.59 -21.99 16.84
C ASP A 164 4.79 -20.48 16.78
N PHE A 165 3.92 -19.77 16.05
CA PHE A 165 3.96 -18.32 16.01
C PHE A 165 3.73 -17.70 17.39
N ASP A 166 4.52 -16.69 17.71
CA ASP A 166 4.34 -15.92 18.93
C ASP A 166 3.27 -14.84 18.71
N TYR A 167 2.07 -15.10 19.23
CA TYR A 167 0.95 -14.17 19.11
C TYR A 167 0.88 -13.26 20.32
N THR A 168 0.84 -11.96 20.07
CA THR A 168 0.62 -10.94 21.09
C THR A 168 -0.79 -10.37 21.06
N ARG A 169 -1.07 -9.54 22.04
CA ARG A 169 -2.31 -8.80 22.16
C ARG A 169 -1.98 -7.31 22.28
N GLU A 170 -2.47 -6.55 21.34
CA GLU A 170 -2.26 -5.10 21.32
C GLU A 170 -3.56 -4.35 21.02
N GLY A 171 -3.58 -3.06 21.34
CA GLY A 171 -4.70 -2.18 21.10
C GLY A 171 -6.00 -2.69 21.76
N ALA A 172 -7.11 -2.65 21.03
CA ALA A 172 -8.43 -3.02 21.51
C ALA A 172 -8.73 -4.53 21.45
N HIS A 173 -7.78 -5.38 21.03
CA HIS A 173 -8.00 -6.81 20.90
C HIS A 173 -8.03 -7.52 22.25
N ARG A 174 -9.06 -8.34 22.48
CA ARG A 174 -9.21 -9.16 23.69
C ARG A 174 -8.36 -10.44 23.66
N ASN A 175 -8.10 -10.99 22.47
CA ASN A 175 -7.36 -12.24 22.28
C ASN A 175 -6.01 -12.01 21.65
N ASN A 176 -5.05 -12.92 21.91
CA ASN A 176 -3.76 -12.93 21.26
C ASN A 176 -3.92 -13.41 19.80
N ARG A 177 -3.91 -12.49 18.85
CA ARG A 177 -4.06 -12.76 17.42
C ARG A 177 -3.14 -11.92 16.54
N ILE A 178 -2.16 -11.26 17.14
CA ILE A 178 -1.28 -10.33 16.46
C ILE A 178 0.05 -11.01 16.24
N LEU A 179 0.41 -11.18 14.96
CA LEU A 179 1.76 -11.59 14.55
C LEU A 179 2.67 -10.38 14.50
N HIS A 180 3.92 -10.56 14.88
CA HIS A 180 4.90 -9.50 14.90
C HIS A 180 6.28 -10.01 14.48
N HIS A 181 7.15 -9.11 14.09
CA HIS A 181 8.59 -9.34 13.92
C HIS A 181 9.30 -8.30 14.77
N LYS A 182 9.70 -8.68 15.98
CA LYS A 182 10.28 -7.76 16.99
C LYS A 182 9.38 -6.51 17.11
N ASP A 183 9.97 -5.32 17.03
CA ASP A 183 9.27 -4.02 16.99
C ASP A 183 9.34 -3.37 15.59
N GLU A 184 9.52 -4.17 14.54
CA GLU A 184 9.76 -3.72 13.17
C GLU A 184 8.89 -4.47 12.14
N THR A 185 7.69 -4.91 12.51
CA THR A 185 6.83 -5.76 11.65
C THR A 185 6.54 -5.13 10.29
N GLY A 186 6.25 -3.84 10.26
CA GLY A 186 5.98 -3.13 9.01
C GLY A 186 7.21 -3.05 8.11
N LYS A 187 8.39 -2.83 8.70
CA LYS A 187 9.68 -2.82 7.99
C LYS A 187 9.98 -4.18 7.38
N GLU A 188 9.78 -5.27 8.14
CA GLU A 188 9.98 -6.64 7.68
C GLU A 188 9.10 -6.93 6.46
N ILE A 189 7.78 -6.77 6.59
CA ILE A 189 6.82 -7.04 5.52
C ILE A 189 7.11 -6.17 4.29
N THR A 190 7.32 -4.86 4.49
CA THR A 190 7.55 -3.92 3.39
C THR A 190 8.86 -4.22 2.66
N THR A 191 9.94 -4.55 3.39
CA THR A 191 11.25 -4.85 2.79
C THR A 191 11.18 -6.14 1.97
N THR A 192 10.55 -7.17 2.50
CA THR A 192 10.36 -8.46 1.81
C THR A 192 9.58 -8.29 0.52
N LEU A 193 8.40 -7.64 0.57
CA LEU A 193 7.58 -7.41 -0.61
C LEU A 193 8.29 -6.53 -1.65
N LEU A 194 8.98 -5.48 -1.21
CA LEU A 194 9.73 -4.58 -2.09
C LEU A 194 10.90 -5.30 -2.78
N SER A 195 11.60 -6.18 -2.08
CA SER A 195 12.68 -6.99 -2.64
C SER A 195 12.17 -7.86 -3.79
N ILE A 196 11.06 -8.55 -3.58
CA ILE A 196 10.45 -9.40 -4.61
C ILE A 196 9.95 -8.57 -5.79
N ALA A 197 9.25 -7.46 -5.49
CA ALA A 197 8.71 -6.59 -6.54
C ALA A 197 9.80 -5.97 -7.42
N LYS A 198 10.96 -5.63 -6.85
CA LYS A 198 12.12 -5.13 -7.62
C LYS A 198 12.71 -6.17 -8.57
N ASN A 199 12.57 -7.45 -8.25
CA ASN A 199 13.06 -8.55 -9.09
C ASN A 199 12.08 -8.92 -10.22
N ARG A 200 10.84 -8.41 -10.19
CA ARG A 200 9.85 -8.62 -11.23
C ARG A 200 10.07 -7.70 -12.42
N ARG A 201 10.26 -8.26 -13.62
CA ARG A 201 10.51 -7.52 -14.87
C ARG A 201 9.33 -6.68 -15.35
N ASN A 202 8.12 -7.04 -14.94
CA ASN A 202 6.89 -6.36 -15.33
C ASN A 202 6.53 -5.16 -14.44
N ILE A 203 7.29 -4.91 -13.37
CA ILE A 203 7.07 -3.79 -12.44
C ILE A 203 8.16 -2.73 -12.63
N THR A 204 7.74 -1.53 -12.96
CA THR A 204 8.62 -0.36 -13.08
C THR A 204 8.33 0.61 -11.95
N PHE A 205 9.37 1.04 -11.24
CA PHE A 205 9.26 2.00 -10.14
C PHE A 205 9.71 3.39 -10.56
N ILE A 206 8.91 4.41 -10.24
CA ILE A 206 9.29 5.81 -10.39
C ILE A 206 9.10 6.52 -9.04
N PRO A 207 10.15 6.58 -8.21
CA PRO A 207 10.11 7.30 -6.95
C PRO A 207 10.12 8.82 -7.16
N GLN A 208 9.86 9.57 -6.09
CA GLN A 208 9.86 11.05 -6.07
C GLN A 208 8.92 11.66 -7.12
N THR A 209 7.79 10.98 -7.34
CA THR A 209 6.79 11.33 -8.35
C THR A 209 5.42 11.42 -7.71
N THR A 210 4.80 12.60 -7.82
CA THR A 210 3.46 12.85 -7.27
C THR A 210 2.41 12.75 -8.36
N MET A 211 1.36 11.98 -8.10
CA MET A 211 0.16 11.98 -8.94
C MET A 211 -0.67 13.24 -8.64
N ILE A 212 -0.91 14.06 -9.66
CA ILE A 212 -1.67 15.30 -9.52
C ILE A 212 -3.14 15.10 -9.93
N LEU A 213 -3.36 14.32 -10.99
CA LEU A 213 -4.69 14.12 -11.56
C LEU A 213 -4.82 12.71 -12.12
N SER A 214 -5.94 12.07 -11.81
CA SER A 214 -6.35 10.82 -12.45
C SER A 214 -7.65 11.10 -13.23
N LEU A 215 -7.62 10.89 -14.55
CA LEU A 215 -8.81 10.93 -15.39
C LEU A 215 -9.25 9.50 -15.64
N ILE A 216 -10.39 9.13 -15.08
CA ILE A 216 -11.04 7.84 -15.33
C ILE A 216 -12.22 8.14 -16.24
N HIS A 217 -12.19 7.60 -17.45
CA HIS A 217 -13.39 7.57 -18.30
C HIS A 217 -14.21 6.35 -17.88
N ILE A 218 -15.37 6.64 -17.31
CA ILE A 218 -16.39 5.65 -16.96
C ILE A 218 -17.26 5.42 -18.20
#